data_1c243302ac6de8d6133e488d1e600f9a
#
_entry.id   1c243302ac6de8d6133e488d1e600f9a
#
_cell.length_a   1.000
_cell.length_b   1.000
_cell.length_c   1.000
_cell.angle_alpha   90.00
_cell.angle_beta   90.00
_cell.angle_gamma   90.00
#
_symmetry.space_group_name_H-M   'P 1'
#
loop_
_entity.id
_entity.type
_entity.pdbx_description
1 polymer ?
#
loop_
_entity_poly.entity_id
_entity_poly.type
_entity_poly.pdbx_seq_one_letter_code
_entity_poly.pdbx_strand_id
1 'polypeptide(L)'
;IIILYQKNKGYGDALIEGINKVNTEFFCIFNADGSFLSSELKIMHNLLNDNSTDFVFGSRYMLGASSEDDTIVTLIGNKLFSFIGNFFFFLGISDILYTYVMGNTQKAKDLNLKSKDFAFCVELPIKAKKMGYRLISSPSNEKPRIAGKKKVNAFKDGLMILIAMIKLFFFKKSIIK
;
A
#
# COMPACT_ATOMS: atom_id res chain seq x y z
N ILE A 1 23.00 2.92 5.15
CA ILE A 1 21.99 3.43 4.20
C ILE A 1 22.45 3.03 2.81
N ILE A 2 21.58 2.41 2.02
CA ILE A 2 21.82 2.05 0.62
C ILE A 2 20.93 2.95 -0.23
N ILE A 3 21.52 3.68 -1.17
CA ILE A 3 20.79 4.49 -2.13
C ILE A 3 20.55 3.65 -3.38
N LEU A 4 19.27 3.51 -3.76
CA LEU A 4 18.86 2.81 -4.98
C LEU A 4 18.33 3.83 -5.99
N TYR A 5 18.83 3.74 -7.22
CA TYR A 5 18.32 4.51 -8.34
C TYR A 5 17.38 3.63 -9.15
N GLN A 6 16.11 4.04 -9.23
CA GLN A 6 15.12 3.33 -10.05
C GLN A 6 15.45 3.42 -11.55
N LYS A 7 15.16 2.37 -12.29
CA LYS A 7 15.43 2.31 -13.74
C LYS A 7 14.45 3.14 -14.56
N ASN A 8 13.20 3.20 -14.13
CA ASN A 8 12.13 3.93 -14.81
C ASN A 8 11.54 4.97 -13.87
N LYS A 9 10.93 6.02 -14.44
CA LYS A 9 10.17 6.98 -13.63
C LYS A 9 8.84 6.37 -13.21
N GLY A 10 8.50 6.49 -11.94
CA GLY A 10 7.20 6.09 -11.41
C GLY A 10 7.24 5.79 -9.93
N TYR A 11 6.14 6.07 -9.25
CA TYR A 11 6.02 5.82 -7.83
C TYR A 11 6.12 4.32 -7.50
N GLY A 12 5.31 3.50 -8.17
CA GLY A 12 5.32 2.06 -7.99
C GLY A 12 6.63 1.39 -8.41
N ASP A 13 7.30 1.90 -9.46
CA ASP A 13 8.59 1.37 -9.92
C ASP A 13 9.65 1.50 -8.81
N ALA A 14 9.70 2.65 -8.13
CA ALA A 14 10.63 2.86 -7.01
C ALA A 14 10.36 1.89 -5.85
N LEU A 15 9.10 1.67 -5.51
CA LEU A 15 8.69 0.77 -4.43
C LEU A 15 9.00 -0.69 -4.77
N ILE A 16 8.74 -1.12 -6.01
CA ILE A 16 9.04 -2.47 -6.48
C ILE A 16 10.55 -2.73 -6.46
N GLU A 17 11.36 -1.79 -6.96
CA GLU A 17 12.82 -1.90 -6.91
C GLU A 17 13.31 -2.00 -5.46
N GLY A 18 12.76 -1.18 -4.55
CA GLY A 18 13.07 -1.23 -3.12
C GLY A 18 12.74 -2.59 -2.52
N ILE A 19 11.51 -3.09 -2.68
CA ILE A 19 11.08 -4.39 -2.15
C ILE A 19 11.97 -5.53 -2.68
N ASN A 20 12.33 -5.51 -3.96
CA ASN A 20 13.17 -6.54 -4.56
C ASN A 20 14.60 -6.56 -3.99
N LYS A 21 15.08 -5.44 -3.44
CA LYS A 21 16.42 -5.32 -2.83
C LYS A 21 16.45 -5.59 -1.33
N VAL A 22 15.30 -5.65 -0.67
CA VAL A 22 15.23 -5.99 0.76
C VAL A 22 15.62 -7.45 0.96
N ASN A 23 16.48 -7.71 1.97
CA ASN A 23 16.94 -9.06 2.33
C ASN A 23 16.53 -9.46 3.76
N THR A 24 15.82 -8.60 4.49
CA THR A 24 15.24 -8.88 5.80
C THR A 24 13.93 -9.64 5.66
N GLU A 25 13.48 -10.31 6.72
CA GLU A 25 12.23 -11.07 6.77
C GLU A 25 11.02 -10.17 6.46
N PHE A 26 11.00 -8.97 7.00
CA PHE A 26 9.96 -7.98 6.77
C PHE A 26 10.52 -6.74 6.06
N PHE A 27 9.69 -6.13 5.23
CA PHE A 27 9.92 -4.81 4.66
C PHE A 27 8.90 -3.81 5.20
N CYS A 28 9.23 -2.53 5.10
CA CYS A 28 8.29 -1.45 5.33
C CYS A 28 8.46 -0.37 4.27
N ILE A 29 7.33 0.06 3.69
CA ILE A 29 7.28 1.27 2.87
C ILE A 29 7.10 2.44 3.84
N PHE A 30 8.09 3.33 3.89
CA PHE A 30 8.10 4.47 4.79
C PHE A 30 8.47 5.75 4.02
N ASN A 31 7.57 6.74 4.02
CA ASN A 31 7.84 8.03 3.39
C ASN A 31 8.80 8.86 4.25
N ALA A 32 9.85 9.39 3.62
CA ALA A 32 10.85 10.22 4.29
C ALA A 32 10.49 11.72 4.32
N ASP A 33 9.23 12.07 4.05
CA ASP A 33 8.73 13.46 4.01
C ASP A 33 8.13 13.93 5.36
N GLY A 34 8.21 13.08 6.39
CA GLY A 34 7.70 13.36 7.73
C GLY A 34 6.21 13.07 7.92
N SER A 35 5.50 12.60 6.89
CA SER A 35 4.07 12.29 6.99
C SER A 35 3.77 11.00 7.76
N PHE A 36 4.68 10.02 7.76
CA PHE A 36 4.53 8.75 8.49
C PHE A 36 5.21 8.80 9.84
N LEU A 37 4.56 8.27 10.87
CA LEU A 37 5.09 8.23 12.23
C LEU A 37 5.92 6.96 12.47
N SER A 38 7.19 7.12 12.79
CA SER A 38 8.08 5.99 13.12
C SER A 38 7.67 5.24 14.39
N SER A 39 6.94 5.87 15.30
CA SER A 39 6.39 5.22 16.51
C SER A 39 5.39 4.10 16.19
N GLU A 40 4.75 4.14 15.03
CA GLU A 40 3.78 3.13 14.58
C GLU A 40 4.45 1.86 14.04
N LEU A 41 5.74 1.90 13.65
CA LEU A 41 6.48 0.76 13.14
C LEU A 41 6.48 -0.43 14.11
N LYS A 42 6.61 -0.16 15.42
CA LYS A 42 6.60 -1.20 16.44
C LYS A 42 5.25 -1.92 16.52
N ILE A 43 4.16 -1.15 16.37
CA ILE A 43 2.79 -1.70 16.39
C ILE A 43 2.60 -2.60 15.16
N MET A 44 2.96 -2.11 13.96
CA MET A 44 2.84 -2.88 12.72
C MET A 44 3.69 -4.15 12.76
N HIS A 45 4.91 -4.08 13.30
CA HIS A 45 5.79 -5.23 13.44
C HIS A 45 5.23 -6.28 14.41
N ASN A 46 4.65 -5.87 15.54
CA ASN A 46 4.01 -6.80 16.47
C ASN A 46 2.84 -7.53 15.85
N LEU A 47 2.04 -6.81 15.03
CA LEU A 47 0.91 -7.40 14.29
C LEU A 47 1.35 -8.43 13.22
N LEU A 48 2.55 -8.27 12.63
CA LEU A 48 3.12 -9.26 11.71
C LEU A 48 3.65 -10.49 12.43
N ASN A 49 4.23 -10.31 13.63
CA ASN A 49 4.72 -11.42 14.44
C ASN A 49 3.59 -12.31 15.01
N ASP A 50 2.36 -11.82 15.05
CA ASP A 50 1.21 -12.67 15.27
C ASP A 50 1.02 -13.56 14.02
N ASN A 51 1.39 -14.84 14.17
CA ASN A 51 1.66 -15.90 13.18
C ASN A 51 0.64 -16.10 12.04
N SER A 52 -0.33 -15.24 11.92
CA SER A 52 -1.40 -15.33 10.93
C SER A 52 -1.45 -14.13 9.97
N THR A 53 -0.62 -13.09 10.16
CA THR A 53 -0.66 -11.86 9.37
C THR A 53 0.51 -11.80 8.39
N ASP A 54 0.24 -11.51 7.13
CA ASP A 54 1.25 -11.42 6.08
C ASP A 54 1.59 -9.97 5.72
N PHE A 55 0.59 -9.08 5.78
CA PHE A 55 0.73 -7.65 5.50
C PHE A 55 -0.12 -6.82 6.45
N VAL A 56 0.47 -5.75 6.96
CA VAL A 56 -0.19 -4.73 7.78
C VAL A 56 -0.23 -3.43 6.98
N PHE A 57 -1.42 -2.87 6.81
CA PHE A 57 -1.66 -1.61 6.12
C PHE A 57 -2.01 -0.53 7.15
N GLY A 58 -1.25 0.56 7.18
CA GLY A 58 -1.64 1.75 7.90
C GLY A 58 -3.00 2.25 7.38
N SER A 59 -3.83 2.78 8.25
CA SER A 59 -5.12 3.34 7.88
C SER A 59 -5.40 4.62 8.64
N ARG A 60 -5.73 5.66 7.89
CA ARG A 60 -6.13 6.97 8.40
C ARG A 60 -7.59 7.02 8.85
N TYR A 61 -8.35 5.94 8.57
CA TYR A 61 -9.81 5.90 8.72
C TYR A 61 -10.30 4.89 9.76
N MET A 62 -9.40 4.32 10.54
CA MET A 62 -9.74 3.49 11.70
C MET A 62 -10.02 4.36 12.92
N LEU A 63 -10.69 3.77 13.92
CA LEU A 63 -10.87 4.41 15.22
C LEU A 63 -9.49 4.73 15.84
N GLY A 64 -9.28 5.98 16.26
CA GLY A 64 -8.01 6.46 16.80
C GLY A 64 -6.97 6.84 15.75
N ALA A 65 -7.34 6.84 14.46
CA ALA A 65 -6.50 7.30 13.35
C ALA A 65 -6.91 8.70 12.88
N SER A 66 -6.02 9.38 12.17
CA SER A 66 -6.28 10.71 11.61
C SER A 66 -5.43 10.99 10.36
N SER A 67 -5.83 11.98 9.57
CA SER A 67 -4.99 12.56 8.51
C SER A 67 -5.07 14.09 8.60
N GLU A 68 -3.92 14.71 8.64
CA GLU A 68 -3.76 16.15 8.56
C GLU A 68 -3.39 16.62 7.13
N ASP A 69 -3.19 15.69 6.19
CA ASP A 69 -2.85 15.97 4.77
C ASP A 69 -4.02 15.71 3.79
N ASP A 70 -5.12 15.11 4.25
CA ASP A 70 -6.27 14.82 3.40
C ASP A 70 -7.14 16.07 3.18
N THR A 71 -7.56 16.25 1.92
CA THR A 71 -8.64 17.14 1.53
C THR A 71 -9.96 16.36 1.47
N ILE A 72 -11.11 17.07 1.46
CA ILE A 72 -12.42 16.43 1.32
C ILE A 72 -12.48 15.55 0.06
N VAL A 73 -11.89 16.01 -1.05
CA VAL A 73 -11.87 15.25 -2.32
C VAL A 73 -11.05 13.97 -2.20
N THR A 74 -9.85 14.04 -1.59
CA THR A 74 -9.01 12.86 -1.39
C THR A 74 -9.62 11.90 -0.38
N LEU A 75 -10.24 12.40 0.68
CA LEU A 75 -10.95 11.58 1.67
C LEU A 75 -12.08 10.76 1.02
N ILE A 76 -12.95 11.42 0.23
CA ILE A 76 -14.06 10.74 -0.47
C ILE A 76 -13.51 9.70 -1.45
N GLY A 77 -12.50 10.07 -2.25
CA GLY A 77 -11.86 9.18 -3.20
C GLY A 77 -11.23 7.95 -2.52
N ASN A 78 -10.49 8.16 -1.45
CA ASN A 78 -9.84 7.08 -0.69
C ASN A 78 -10.87 6.11 -0.09
N LYS A 79 -11.95 6.64 0.50
CA LYS A 79 -13.05 5.81 1.03
C LYS A 79 -13.77 5.04 -0.07
N LEU A 80 -14.01 5.66 -1.23
CA LEU A 80 -14.62 4.99 -2.38
C LEU A 80 -13.75 3.84 -2.89
N PHE A 81 -12.45 4.05 -3.09
CA PHE A 81 -11.55 2.98 -3.54
C PHE A 81 -11.41 1.86 -2.50
N SER A 82 -11.40 2.20 -1.21
CA SER A 82 -11.39 1.21 -0.13
C SER A 82 -12.69 0.39 -0.12
N PHE A 83 -13.84 1.03 -0.34
CA PHE A 83 -15.12 0.35 -0.49
C PHE A 83 -15.12 -0.60 -1.69
N ILE A 84 -14.69 -0.15 -2.88
CA ILE A 84 -14.57 -0.98 -4.09
C ILE A 84 -13.63 -2.17 -3.82
N GLY A 85 -12.48 -1.94 -3.17
CA GLY A 85 -11.53 -2.99 -2.81
C GLY A 85 -12.12 -4.04 -1.90
N ASN A 86 -12.87 -3.63 -0.88
CA ASN A 86 -13.52 -4.55 0.05
C ASN A 86 -14.68 -5.30 -0.60
N PHE A 87 -15.50 -4.63 -1.41
CA PHE A 87 -16.67 -5.23 -2.03
C PHE A 87 -16.31 -6.27 -3.10
N PHE A 88 -15.37 -5.94 -4.01
CA PHE A 88 -15.04 -6.82 -5.14
C PHE A 88 -13.90 -7.79 -4.86
N PHE A 89 -13.00 -7.47 -3.93
CA PHE A 89 -11.80 -8.27 -3.69
C PHE A 89 -11.71 -8.81 -2.26
N PHE A 90 -12.68 -8.48 -1.38
CA PHE A 90 -12.74 -8.94 0.00
C PHE A 90 -11.45 -8.67 0.78
N LEU A 91 -10.85 -7.47 0.59
CA LEU A 91 -9.52 -7.15 1.13
C LEU A 91 -9.50 -7.13 2.66
N GLY A 92 -10.55 -6.62 3.29
CA GLY A 92 -10.63 -6.47 4.75
C GLY A 92 -9.72 -5.35 5.30
N ILE A 93 -9.35 -4.36 4.45
CA ILE A 93 -8.55 -3.20 4.85
C ILE A 93 -9.34 -1.91 4.67
N SER A 94 -9.08 -0.91 5.51
CA SER A 94 -9.87 0.31 5.58
C SER A 94 -9.31 1.49 4.79
N ASP A 95 -8.05 1.43 4.32
CA ASP A 95 -7.40 2.47 3.52
C ASP A 95 -6.47 1.85 2.48
N ILE A 96 -7.00 1.65 1.26
CA ILE A 96 -6.28 0.93 0.19
C ILE A 96 -5.21 1.80 -0.49
N LEU A 97 -5.34 3.13 -0.43
CA LEU A 97 -4.43 4.05 -1.13
C LEU A 97 -3.30 4.58 -0.24
N TYR A 98 -3.33 4.27 1.06
CA TYR A 98 -2.28 4.66 1.98
C TYR A 98 -1.14 3.65 1.97
N THR A 99 0.03 4.08 1.52
CA THR A 99 1.16 3.17 1.27
C THR A 99 2.08 2.98 2.46
N TYR A 100 1.68 3.33 3.67
CA TYR A 100 2.36 2.92 4.88
C TYR A 100 2.06 1.43 5.12
N VAL A 101 2.88 0.57 4.55
CA VAL A 101 2.66 -0.88 4.54
C VAL A 101 3.90 -1.58 5.06
N MET A 102 3.70 -2.54 5.96
CA MET A 102 4.71 -3.47 6.41
C MET A 102 4.27 -4.91 6.09
N GLY A 103 5.19 -5.77 5.65
CA GLY A 103 4.83 -7.12 5.26
C GLY A 103 6.00 -8.07 5.12
N ASN A 104 5.68 -9.35 4.92
CA ASN A 104 6.68 -10.37 4.65
C ASN A 104 7.33 -10.12 3.29
N THR A 105 8.65 -10.01 3.28
CA THR A 105 9.43 -9.65 2.09
C THR A 105 9.32 -10.67 0.98
N GLN A 106 9.43 -11.96 1.31
CA GLN A 106 9.35 -13.00 0.28
C GLN A 106 7.96 -13.06 -0.35
N LYS A 107 6.91 -12.98 0.46
CA LYS A 107 5.53 -12.93 -0.04
C LYS A 107 5.29 -11.73 -0.94
N ALA A 108 5.87 -10.55 -0.61
CA ALA A 108 5.78 -9.37 -1.46
C ALA A 108 6.48 -9.57 -2.82
N LYS A 109 7.65 -10.21 -2.84
CA LYS A 109 8.36 -10.56 -4.09
C LYS A 109 7.57 -11.55 -4.94
N ASP A 110 6.93 -12.53 -4.32
CA ASP A 110 6.12 -13.56 -5.00
C ASP A 110 4.87 -12.97 -5.68
N LEU A 111 4.40 -11.77 -5.27
CA LEU A 111 3.30 -11.07 -5.93
C LEU A 111 3.63 -10.67 -7.36
N ASN A 112 4.90 -10.58 -7.74
CA ASN A 112 5.35 -10.16 -9.07
C ASN A 112 4.65 -8.86 -9.51
N LEU A 113 4.80 -7.81 -8.68
CA LEU A 113 4.17 -6.50 -8.89
C LEU A 113 4.68 -5.87 -10.18
N LYS A 114 3.78 -5.18 -10.91
CA LYS A 114 4.05 -4.62 -12.24
C LYS A 114 3.70 -3.14 -12.39
N SER A 115 2.83 -2.62 -11.55
CA SER A 115 2.35 -1.23 -11.65
C SER A 115 3.48 -0.25 -11.30
N LYS A 116 3.89 0.56 -12.27
CA LYS A 116 4.97 1.53 -12.11
C LYS A 116 4.51 2.87 -11.54
N ASP A 117 3.23 3.12 -11.53
CA ASP A 117 2.55 4.34 -11.08
C ASP A 117 1.79 4.14 -9.76
N PHE A 118 0.83 5.01 -9.47
CA PHE A 118 -0.01 4.92 -8.27
C PHE A 118 -0.96 3.70 -8.24
N ALA A 119 -1.13 2.98 -9.36
CA ALA A 119 -1.87 1.72 -9.34
C ALA A 119 -1.19 0.63 -8.48
N PHE A 120 0.08 0.80 -8.12
CA PHE A 120 0.77 -0.02 -7.12
C PHE A 120 -0.03 -0.12 -5.81
N CYS A 121 -0.66 0.98 -5.36
CA CYS A 121 -1.43 1.03 -4.10
C CYS A 121 -2.55 -0.01 -4.06
N VAL A 122 -3.17 -0.30 -5.19
CA VAL A 122 -4.24 -1.31 -5.30
C VAL A 122 -3.73 -2.66 -5.77
N GLU A 123 -2.66 -2.70 -6.57
CA GLU A 123 -2.09 -3.95 -7.05
C GLU A 123 -1.57 -4.83 -5.91
N LEU A 124 -0.82 -4.24 -4.97
CA LEU A 124 -0.22 -4.97 -3.85
C LEU A 124 -1.29 -5.68 -3.01
N PRO A 125 -2.29 -5.00 -2.41
CA PRO A 125 -3.28 -5.69 -1.58
C PRO A 125 -4.18 -6.65 -2.36
N ILE A 126 -4.55 -6.31 -3.61
CA ILE A 126 -5.42 -7.17 -4.43
C ILE A 126 -4.69 -8.47 -4.78
N LYS A 127 -3.44 -8.40 -5.22
CA LYS A 127 -2.65 -9.61 -5.51
C LYS A 127 -2.38 -10.41 -4.26
N ALA A 128 -2.03 -9.77 -3.15
CA ALA A 128 -1.83 -10.43 -1.87
C ALA A 128 -3.08 -11.22 -1.44
N LYS A 129 -4.26 -10.60 -1.51
CA LYS A 129 -5.51 -11.28 -1.21
C LYS A 129 -5.80 -12.45 -2.15
N LYS A 130 -5.58 -12.27 -3.45
CA LYS A 130 -5.74 -13.35 -4.46
C LYS A 130 -4.78 -14.52 -4.23
N MET A 131 -3.61 -14.28 -3.66
CA MET A 131 -2.66 -15.32 -3.25
C MET A 131 -3.05 -16.01 -1.94
N GLY A 132 -4.13 -15.56 -1.28
CA GLY A 132 -4.60 -16.12 -0.01
C GLY A 132 -3.88 -15.56 1.20
N TYR A 133 -3.11 -14.48 1.05
CA TYR A 133 -2.42 -13.84 2.16
C TYR A 133 -3.38 -13.08 3.07
N ARG A 134 -3.06 -13.07 4.37
CA ARG A 134 -3.84 -12.35 5.38
C ARG A 134 -3.39 -10.90 5.47
N LEU A 135 -4.34 -9.99 5.22
CA LEU A 135 -4.18 -8.55 5.30
C LEU A 135 -4.92 -8.03 6.52
N ILE A 136 -4.32 -7.09 7.24
CA ILE A 136 -5.00 -6.36 8.32
C ILE A 136 -4.69 -4.87 8.21
N SER A 137 -5.54 -4.04 8.81
CA SER A 137 -5.28 -2.61 8.99
C SER A 137 -4.76 -2.32 10.40
N SER A 138 -3.91 -1.28 10.50
CA SER A 138 -3.44 -0.69 11.75
C SER A 138 -3.77 0.81 11.75
N PRO A 139 -4.28 1.38 12.86
CA PRO A 139 -4.48 2.83 12.93
C PRO A 139 -3.18 3.58 12.66
N SER A 140 -3.26 4.64 11.87
CA SER A 140 -2.12 5.50 11.55
C SER A 140 -2.53 6.97 11.53
N ASN A 141 -1.66 7.83 12.06
CA ASN A 141 -1.84 9.27 12.14
C ASN A 141 -0.92 9.95 11.13
N GLU A 142 -1.48 10.29 9.97
CA GLU A 142 -0.73 11.00 8.93
C GLU A 142 -0.53 12.46 9.31
N LYS A 143 0.73 12.89 9.33
CA LYS A 143 1.12 14.27 9.58
C LYS A 143 1.27 15.07 8.30
N PRO A 144 1.21 16.41 8.36
CA PRO A 144 1.57 17.24 7.23
C PRO A 144 3.02 16.99 6.81
N ARG A 145 3.28 17.02 5.53
CA ARG A 145 4.64 16.89 5.00
C ARG A 145 5.52 18.03 5.45
N ILE A 146 6.72 17.70 5.90
CA ILE A 146 7.73 18.71 6.25
C ILE A 146 8.33 19.33 4.98
N ALA A 147 8.43 18.54 3.89
CA ALA A 147 9.00 18.99 2.62
C ALA A 147 8.37 18.27 1.41
N GLY A 148 8.51 18.89 0.23
CA GLY A 148 7.98 18.34 -1.02
C GLY A 148 6.55 18.81 -1.33
N LYS A 149 6.08 18.42 -2.53
CA LYS A 149 4.72 18.71 -3.00
C LYS A 149 4.00 17.42 -3.32
N LYS A 150 2.70 17.37 -3.05
CA LYS A 150 1.82 16.27 -3.43
C LYS A 150 1.86 16.09 -4.96
N LYS A 151 2.29 14.92 -5.41
CA LYS A 151 2.42 14.60 -6.85
C LYS A 151 1.15 13.95 -7.42
N VAL A 152 0.23 13.55 -6.57
CA VAL A 152 -1.01 12.87 -6.95
C VAL A 152 -1.99 13.88 -7.57
N ASN A 153 -2.49 13.55 -8.77
CA ASN A 153 -3.63 14.20 -9.38
C ASN A 153 -4.88 13.34 -9.15
N ALA A 154 -5.81 13.82 -8.32
CA ALA A 154 -6.95 13.03 -7.86
C ALA A 154 -7.79 12.41 -8.99
N PHE A 155 -8.03 13.15 -10.09
CA PHE A 155 -8.83 12.65 -11.21
C PHE A 155 -8.05 11.72 -12.12
N LYS A 156 -6.85 12.15 -12.58
CA LYS A 156 -6.03 11.35 -13.50
C LYS A 156 -5.58 10.05 -12.86
N ASP A 157 -5.02 10.13 -11.67
CA ASP A 157 -4.49 8.96 -10.99
C ASP A 157 -5.64 8.08 -10.47
N GLY A 158 -6.76 8.69 -10.04
CA GLY A 158 -7.98 7.96 -9.68
C GLY A 158 -8.53 7.12 -10.83
N LEU A 159 -8.58 7.67 -12.06
CA LEU A 159 -9.01 6.91 -13.24
C LEU A 159 -8.03 5.76 -13.55
N MET A 160 -6.73 6.00 -13.46
CA MET A 160 -5.71 4.96 -13.65
C MET A 160 -5.84 3.83 -12.61
N ILE A 161 -6.06 4.17 -11.36
CA ILE A 161 -6.29 3.23 -10.26
C ILE A 161 -7.56 2.39 -10.53
N LEU A 162 -8.66 3.03 -10.95
CA LEU A 162 -9.90 2.32 -11.28
C LEU A 162 -9.70 1.32 -12.43
N ILE A 163 -9.02 1.74 -13.51
CA ILE A 163 -8.69 0.86 -14.64
C ILE A 163 -7.82 -0.32 -14.18
N ALA A 164 -6.85 -0.06 -13.29
CA ALA A 164 -6.01 -1.12 -12.73
C ALA A 164 -6.85 -2.12 -11.90
N MET A 165 -7.79 -1.65 -11.08
CA MET A 165 -8.69 -2.52 -10.32
C MET A 165 -9.56 -3.38 -11.24
N ILE A 166 -10.11 -2.82 -12.33
CA ILE A 166 -10.87 -3.58 -13.33
C ILE A 166 -9.98 -4.68 -13.96
N LYS A 167 -8.77 -4.34 -14.39
CA LYS A 167 -7.82 -5.32 -14.94
C LYS A 167 -7.49 -6.42 -13.92
N LEU A 168 -7.25 -6.03 -12.67
CA LEU A 168 -6.97 -6.97 -11.60
C LEU A 168 -8.18 -7.86 -11.25
N PHE A 169 -9.40 -7.39 -11.44
CA PHE A 169 -10.60 -8.20 -11.23
C PHE A 169 -10.63 -9.41 -12.17
N PHE A 170 -10.33 -9.21 -13.45
CA PHE A 170 -10.26 -10.27 -14.45
C PHE A 170 -8.94 -11.07 -14.43
N PHE A 171 -7.95 -10.62 -13.66
CA PHE A 171 -6.68 -11.31 -13.53
C PHE A 171 -6.90 -12.65 -12.81
N LYS A 172 -6.86 -13.75 -13.55
CA LYS A 172 -6.88 -15.10 -12.99
C LYS A 172 -5.54 -15.40 -12.32
N LYS A 173 -5.57 -16.03 -11.14
CA LYS A 173 -4.40 -16.58 -10.47
C LYS A 173 -3.73 -17.56 -11.45
N SER A 174 -2.59 -17.19 -12.02
CA SER A 174 -1.75 -18.16 -12.70
C SER A 174 -1.20 -19.06 -11.61
N ILE A 175 -1.65 -20.31 -11.58
CA ILE A 175 -1.10 -21.31 -10.67
C ILE A 175 0.35 -21.50 -11.11
N ILE A 176 1.26 -20.83 -10.41
CA ILE A 176 2.68 -21.16 -10.52
C ILE A 176 2.80 -22.54 -9.86
N LYS A 177 2.92 -23.57 -10.73
CA LYS A 177 3.32 -24.90 -10.30
C LYS A 177 4.77 -24.88 -9.89
#